data_95a2907e017b98bb3110b834f9c5c2fe
#
_entry.id   95a2907e017b98bb3110b834f9c5c2fe
#
_cell.length_a   1.000
_cell.length_b   1.000
_cell.length_c   1.000
_cell.angle_alpha   90.00
_cell.angle_beta   90.00
_cell.angle_gamma   90.00
#
_symmetry.space_group_name_H-M   'P 1'
#
loop_
_entity.id
_entity.type
_entity.pdbx_description
1 polymer ?
#
loop_
_entity_poly.entity_id
_entity_poly.type
_entity_poly.pdbx_seq_one_letter_code
_entity_poly.pdbx_strand_id
1 'polypeptide(L)'
;MTFDEILNRFQSVNVTVPGKKVKFDFGDAGKIFLDGVAGKVSNEDTAADTTIKVKLDDFVAMAQGALDPTAAFMQGKLRVDGDMGVAMQLQSVMAKLRG
;
A
#
# COMPACT_ATOMS: atom_id res chain seq x y z
N MET A 1 9.53 1.67 -11.81
CA MET A 1 8.84 2.82 -11.18
C MET A 1 9.61 3.26 -9.95
N THR A 2 9.70 4.56 -9.73
CA THR A 2 10.31 5.12 -8.54
C THR A 2 9.25 5.28 -7.43
N PHE A 3 9.72 5.53 -6.20
CA PHE A 3 8.83 5.82 -5.09
C PHE A 3 7.92 7.03 -5.39
N ASP A 4 8.50 8.10 -5.96
CA ASP A 4 7.73 9.32 -6.27
C ASP A 4 6.65 9.04 -7.30
N GLU A 5 6.92 8.23 -8.30
CA GLU A 5 5.93 7.82 -9.29
C GLU A 5 4.77 7.05 -8.65
N ILE A 6 5.09 6.15 -7.72
CA ILE A 6 4.07 5.38 -7.00
C ILE A 6 3.26 6.29 -6.10
N LEU A 7 3.91 7.19 -5.36
CA LEU A 7 3.22 8.16 -4.51
C LEU A 7 2.28 9.03 -5.34
N ASN A 8 2.74 9.54 -6.48
CA ASN A 8 1.92 10.33 -7.38
C ASN A 8 0.73 9.54 -7.89
N ARG A 9 0.91 8.26 -8.19
CA ARG A 9 -0.17 7.39 -8.65
C ARG A 9 -1.23 7.22 -7.56
N PHE A 10 -0.80 6.95 -6.32
CA PHE A 10 -1.73 6.87 -5.19
C PHE A 10 -2.51 8.16 -5.01
N GLN A 11 -1.83 9.30 -5.09
CA GLN A 11 -2.47 10.60 -4.93
C GLN A 11 -3.42 10.92 -6.09
N SER A 12 -3.05 10.53 -7.29
CA SER A 12 -3.86 10.76 -8.49
C SER A 12 -5.21 10.05 -8.42
N VAL A 13 -5.21 8.79 -7.97
CA VAL A 13 -6.45 8.03 -7.81
C VAL A 13 -7.09 8.25 -6.44
N ASN A 14 -6.36 8.87 -5.51
CA ASN A 14 -6.77 9.16 -4.14
C ASN A 14 -7.38 7.92 -3.46
N VAL A 15 -6.72 6.78 -3.61
CA VAL A 15 -7.22 5.53 -3.06
C VAL A 15 -6.96 5.47 -1.56
N THR A 16 -8.02 5.21 -0.80
CA THR A 16 -7.94 5.02 0.66
C THR A 16 -8.85 3.86 1.03
N VAL A 17 -8.68 3.36 2.25
CA VAL A 17 -9.62 2.39 2.84
C VAL A 17 -10.52 3.20 3.79
N PRO A 18 -11.79 3.43 3.45
CA PRO A 18 -12.65 4.32 4.23
C PRO A 18 -12.71 3.95 5.71
N GLY A 19 -12.51 4.95 6.56
CA GLY A 19 -12.54 4.78 8.02
C GLY A 19 -11.29 4.17 8.62
N LYS A 20 -10.28 3.84 7.82
CA LYS A 20 -9.05 3.21 8.27
C LYS A 20 -7.82 3.99 7.83
N LYS A 21 -6.75 3.89 8.61
CA LYS A 21 -5.46 4.46 8.28
C LYS A 21 -4.51 3.32 7.94
N VAL A 22 -3.97 3.33 6.74
CA VAL A 22 -3.10 2.28 6.23
C VAL A 22 -1.76 2.88 5.81
N LYS A 23 -0.68 2.25 6.22
CA LYS A 23 0.65 2.69 5.87
C LYS A 23 1.36 1.59 5.07
N PHE A 24 1.91 1.96 3.92
CA PHE A 24 2.82 1.10 3.17
C PHE A 24 4.25 1.50 3.55
N ASP A 25 4.99 0.56 4.09
CA ASP A 25 6.38 0.76 4.50
C ASP A 25 7.29 0.03 3.52
N PHE A 26 8.00 0.80 2.69
CA PHE A 26 8.93 0.28 1.68
C PHE A 26 10.37 0.27 2.20
N GLY A 27 10.57 0.38 3.51
CA GLY A 27 11.89 0.46 4.10
C GLY A 27 12.59 1.76 3.72
N ASP A 28 13.81 1.65 3.24
CA ASP A 28 14.64 2.83 2.90
C ASP A 28 14.06 3.65 1.75
N ALA A 29 13.21 3.06 0.92
CA ALA A 29 12.61 3.78 -0.21
C ALA A 29 11.58 4.82 0.21
N GLY A 30 10.98 4.65 1.39
CA GLY A 30 10.00 5.59 1.91
C GLY A 30 8.71 4.92 2.36
N LYS A 31 7.72 5.74 2.70
CA LYS A 31 6.42 5.28 3.19
C LYS A 31 5.30 6.03 2.49
N ILE A 32 4.18 5.34 2.28
CA ILE A 32 2.95 5.95 1.75
C ILE A 32 1.85 5.73 2.78
N PHE A 33 1.18 6.82 3.15
CA PHE A 33 0.15 6.82 4.18
C PHE A 33 -1.21 7.10 3.55
N LEU A 34 -2.14 6.16 3.72
CA LEU A 34 -3.50 6.28 3.20
C LEU A 34 -4.42 6.59 4.39
N ASP A 35 -4.84 7.84 4.50
CA ASP A 35 -5.73 8.27 5.58
C ASP A 35 -7.18 8.19 5.09
N GLY A 36 -7.85 7.10 5.40
CA GLY A 36 -9.25 6.88 5.02
C GLY A 36 -10.23 7.66 5.87
N VAL A 37 -9.77 8.29 6.95
CA VAL A 37 -10.59 9.16 7.79
C VAL A 37 -10.64 10.56 7.19
N ALA A 38 -9.47 11.11 6.82
CA ALA A 38 -9.37 12.44 6.23
C ALA A 38 -9.52 12.44 4.70
N GLY A 39 -9.45 11.26 4.07
CA GLY A 39 -9.51 11.14 2.63
C GLY A 39 -8.25 11.64 1.92
N LYS A 40 -7.09 11.42 2.52
CA LYS A 40 -5.81 11.92 2.01
C LYS A 40 -4.80 10.82 1.81
N VAL A 41 -3.95 11.01 0.81
CA VAL A 41 -2.76 10.18 0.57
C VAL A 41 -1.53 11.06 0.73
N SER A 42 -0.57 10.61 1.52
CA SER A 42 0.67 11.36 1.77
C SER A 42 1.84 10.40 1.94
N ASN A 43 3.02 10.96 2.21
CA ASN A 43 4.21 10.18 2.55
C ASN A 43 4.59 10.32 4.03
N GLU A 44 3.63 10.65 4.86
CA GLU A 44 3.85 10.80 6.29
C GLU A 44 4.12 9.45 6.95
N ASP A 45 4.98 9.44 7.97
CA ASP A 45 5.27 8.26 8.77
C ASP A 45 4.60 8.41 10.14
N THR A 46 3.26 8.32 10.13
CA THR A 46 2.47 8.43 11.34
C THR A 46 1.87 7.08 11.71
N ALA A 47 1.29 6.99 12.91
CA ALA A 47 0.66 5.75 13.35
C ALA A 47 -0.52 5.40 12.46
N ALA A 48 -0.67 4.12 12.15
CA ALA A 48 -1.73 3.61 11.27
C ALA A 48 -2.41 2.41 11.93
N ASP A 49 -3.65 2.14 11.52
CA ASP A 49 -4.38 0.94 11.96
C ASP A 49 -3.70 -0.33 11.43
N THR A 50 -3.13 -0.24 10.25
CA THR A 50 -2.43 -1.35 9.61
C THR A 50 -1.19 -0.82 8.89
N THR A 51 -0.07 -1.50 9.06
CA THR A 51 1.17 -1.24 8.32
C THR A 51 1.46 -2.43 7.42
N ILE A 52 1.64 -2.18 6.13
CA ILE A 52 1.98 -3.21 5.16
C ILE A 52 3.43 -3.00 4.77
N LYS A 53 4.28 -3.96 5.17
CA LYS A 53 5.72 -3.93 4.89
C LYS A 53 6.02 -4.74 3.66
N VAL A 54 6.59 -4.10 2.66
CA VAL A 54 6.91 -4.75 1.39
C VAL A 54 8.03 -3.97 0.71
N LYS A 55 8.92 -4.67 0.01
CA LYS A 55 9.95 -4.01 -0.76
C LYS A 55 9.32 -3.26 -1.93
N LEU A 56 9.91 -2.13 -2.30
CA LEU A 56 9.39 -1.32 -3.40
C LEU A 56 9.28 -2.12 -4.69
N ASP A 57 10.30 -2.93 -5.02
CA ASP A 57 10.29 -3.75 -6.23
C ASP A 57 9.15 -4.76 -6.23
N ASP A 58 8.89 -5.38 -5.09
CA ASP A 58 7.78 -6.33 -4.96
C ASP A 58 6.43 -5.62 -5.07
N PHE A 59 6.32 -4.43 -4.51
CA PHE A 59 5.13 -3.62 -4.64
C PHE A 59 4.86 -3.22 -6.09
N VAL A 60 5.89 -2.82 -6.81
CA VAL A 60 5.77 -2.50 -8.24
C VAL A 60 5.29 -3.71 -9.02
N ALA A 61 5.83 -4.90 -8.74
CA ALA A 61 5.38 -6.13 -9.38
C ALA A 61 3.90 -6.41 -9.11
N MET A 62 3.45 -6.16 -7.87
CA MET A 62 2.02 -6.30 -7.53
C MET A 62 1.16 -5.29 -8.28
N ALA A 63 1.61 -4.04 -8.35
CA ALA A 63 0.87 -2.98 -9.03
C ALA A 63 0.77 -3.25 -10.53
N GLN A 64 1.75 -3.94 -11.11
CA GLN A 64 1.75 -4.31 -12.53
C GLN A 64 1.03 -5.63 -12.82
N GLY A 65 0.55 -6.30 -11.76
CA GLY A 65 -0.13 -7.58 -11.91
C GLY A 65 0.81 -8.77 -12.08
N ALA A 66 2.14 -8.56 -11.94
CA ALA A 66 3.13 -9.63 -12.08
C ALA A 66 3.28 -10.47 -10.81
N LEU A 67 2.85 -9.94 -9.66
CA LEU A 67 2.92 -10.63 -8.37
C LEU A 67 1.57 -10.50 -7.66
N ASP A 68 0.99 -11.65 -7.31
CA ASP A 68 -0.27 -11.66 -6.56
C ASP A 68 0.00 -11.29 -5.10
N PRO A 69 -0.77 -10.34 -4.51
CA PRO A 69 -0.61 -9.98 -3.09
C PRO A 69 -0.70 -11.18 -2.15
N THR A 70 -1.60 -12.11 -2.40
CA THR A 70 -1.73 -13.32 -1.58
C THR A 70 -0.47 -14.18 -1.66
N ALA A 71 0.06 -14.37 -2.87
CA ALA A 71 1.30 -15.12 -3.07
C ALA A 71 2.48 -14.41 -2.39
N ALA A 72 2.54 -13.08 -2.49
CA ALA A 72 3.59 -12.29 -1.84
C ALA A 72 3.55 -12.47 -0.32
N PHE A 73 2.35 -12.46 0.25
CA PHE A 73 2.16 -12.69 1.69
C PHE A 73 2.66 -14.09 2.10
N MET A 74 2.28 -15.12 1.35
CA MET A 74 2.66 -16.50 1.64
C MET A 74 4.16 -16.74 1.48
N GLN A 75 4.81 -16.00 0.58
CA GLN A 75 6.26 -16.09 0.35
C GLN A 75 7.08 -15.23 1.32
N GLY A 76 6.43 -14.49 2.20
CA GLY A 76 7.11 -13.60 3.15
C GLY A 76 7.62 -12.31 2.54
N LYS A 77 7.23 -12.00 1.31
CA LYS A 77 7.60 -10.75 0.63
C LYS A 77 6.76 -9.58 1.11
N LEU A 78 5.59 -9.85 1.65
CA LEU A 78 4.67 -8.86 2.17
C LEU A 78 4.30 -9.24 3.60
N ARG A 79 4.39 -8.28 4.51
CA ARG A 79 4.03 -8.45 5.91
C ARG A 79 2.93 -7.49 6.29
N VAL A 80 2.01 -7.94 7.11
CA VAL A 80 0.91 -7.12 7.61
C VAL A 80 1.04 -7.03 9.13
N ASP A 81 1.08 -5.79 9.63
CA ASP A 81 1.13 -5.50 11.04
C ASP A 81 -0.12 -4.68 11.38
N GLY A 82 -1.06 -5.30 12.06
CA GLY A 82 -2.32 -4.69 12.45
C GLY A 82 -3.53 -5.46 11.94
N ASP A 83 -4.52 -4.73 11.43
CA ASP A 83 -5.82 -5.29 11.04
C ASP A 83 -5.71 -6.09 9.72
N MET A 84 -5.91 -7.40 9.83
CA MET A 84 -5.89 -8.28 8.66
C MET A 84 -7.05 -8.03 7.70
N GLY A 85 -8.17 -7.53 8.20
CA GLY A 85 -9.30 -7.15 7.35
C GLY A 85 -8.93 -6.06 6.36
N VAL A 86 -8.08 -5.13 6.77
CA VAL A 86 -7.55 -4.09 5.88
C VAL A 86 -6.64 -4.70 4.82
N ALA A 87 -5.81 -5.67 5.22
CA ALA A 87 -4.91 -6.33 4.27
C ALA A 87 -5.68 -7.05 3.16
N MET A 88 -6.86 -7.59 3.46
CA MET A 88 -7.69 -8.26 2.46
C MET A 88 -8.22 -7.29 1.40
N GLN A 89 -8.22 -5.99 1.68
CA GLN A 89 -8.63 -4.97 0.71
C GLN A 89 -7.48 -4.53 -0.19
N LEU A 90 -6.30 -5.09 0.01
CA LEU A 90 -5.12 -4.72 -0.77
C LEU A 90 -5.31 -4.97 -2.27
N GLN A 91 -6.01 -6.03 -2.64
CA GLN A 91 -6.30 -6.31 -4.05
C GLN A 91 -7.13 -5.19 -4.70
N SER A 92 -8.10 -4.66 -3.96
CA SER A 92 -8.90 -3.53 -4.45
C SER A 92 -8.05 -2.27 -4.63
N VAL A 93 -7.12 -2.03 -3.68
CA VAL A 93 -6.18 -0.92 -3.77
C VAL A 93 -5.30 -1.07 -5.01
N MET A 94 -4.73 -2.27 -5.22
CA MET A 94 -3.89 -2.55 -6.37
C MET A 94 -4.65 -2.38 -7.69
N ALA A 95 -5.91 -2.83 -7.74
CA ALA A 95 -6.75 -2.70 -8.92
C ALA A 95 -6.97 -1.22 -9.29
N LYS A 96 -7.19 -0.36 -8.30
CA LYS A 96 -7.35 1.08 -8.53
C LYS A 96 -6.07 1.72 -9.03
N LEU A 97 -4.92 1.26 -8.55
CA LEU A 97 -3.62 1.77 -8.99
C LEU A 97 -3.31 1.39 -10.43
N ARG A 98 -3.76 0.22 -10.86
CA ARG A 98 -3.57 -0.21 -12.26
C ARG A 98 -4.45 0.56 -13.23
N GLY A 99 -5.51 1.12 -12.70
CA GLY A 99 -6.41 1.96 -13.46
C GLY A 99 -7.42 1.26 -14.24
#